data_ef59d992e8061e8d68be904078e5c95d
#
_entry.id   ef59d992e8061e8d68be904078e5c95d
#
_cell.length_a   1.000
_cell.length_b   1.000
_cell.length_c   1.000
_cell.angle_alpha   90.00
_cell.angle_beta   90.00
_cell.angle_gamma   90.00
#
_symmetry.space_group_name_H-M   'P 1'
#
loop_
_entity.id
_entity.type
_entity.pdbx_description
1 polymer ?
#
loop_
_entity_poly.entity_id
_entity_poly.type
_entity_poly.pdbx_seq_one_letter_code
_entity_poly.pdbx_strand_id
1 'polypeptide(L)'
;MNIGSTIVMGACAGLATLAAACGSSTPVSEREPVSRTDLQRHDLSIPGREALQTRVDFQPGATAARHKHPGEEIIYVLKGTLVYDIDGQGSQSVTAGDVLFVPAETFHSVRNVGDDEGSELATYVVDKDKPLLVLAK
;
A
#
# COMPACT_ATOMS: atom_id res chain seq x y z
N MET A 1 44.69 -26.40 -79.79
CA MET A 1 44.74 -27.20 -78.54
C MET A 1 43.97 -26.43 -77.47
N ASN A 2 42.83 -26.95 -77.14
CA ASN A 2 41.90 -26.31 -76.26
C ASN A 2 42.14 -26.78 -74.85
N ILE A 3 42.17 -25.85 -73.93
CA ILE A 3 42.09 -26.18 -72.47
C ILE A 3 40.89 -25.38 -71.92
N GLY A 4 39.82 -26.11 -71.66
CA GLY A 4 38.64 -25.57 -71.04
C GLY A 4 38.84 -25.33 -69.59
N SER A 5 38.42 -24.16 -69.15
CA SER A 5 38.42 -23.80 -67.66
C SER A 5 36.99 -23.81 -67.19
N THR A 6 36.73 -24.74 -66.30
CA THR A 6 35.40 -24.88 -65.63
C THR A 6 35.34 -23.96 -64.46
N ILE A 7 34.36 -23.04 -64.45
CA ILE A 7 34.08 -22.15 -63.31
C ILE A 7 33.04 -22.85 -62.42
N VAL A 8 33.41 -23.10 -61.15
CA VAL A 8 32.53 -23.60 -60.16
C VAL A 8 31.92 -22.38 -59.40
N MET A 9 30.60 -22.18 -59.53
CA MET A 9 29.87 -21.22 -58.77
C MET A 9 29.58 -21.82 -57.42
N GLY A 10 30.21 -21.26 -56.40
CA GLY A 10 29.87 -21.55 -54.98
C GLY A 10 28.68 -20.68 -54.51
N ALA A 11 27.58 -21.31 -54.14
CA ALA A 11 26.45 -20.64 -53.54
C ALA A 11 26.71 -20.45 -52.04
N CYS A 12 26.88 -19.21 -51.60
CA CYS A 12 26.91 -18.87 -50.19
C CYS A 12 25.45 -18.75 -49.69
N ALA A 13 25.00 -19.75 -48.92
CA ALA A 13 23.76 -19.67 -48.15
C ALA A 13 24.01 -18.86 -46.88
N GLY A 14 23.50 -17.63 -46.84
CA GLY A 14 23.53 -16.79 -45.66
C GLY A 14 22.48 -17.27 -44.64
N LEU A 15 22.91 -17.79 -43.50
CA LEU A 15 22.05 -18.06 -42.35
C LEU A 15 21.76 -16.72 -41.62
N ALA A 16 20.54 -16.22 -41.78
CA ALA A 16 20.06 -15.09 -40.94
C ALA A 16 19.65 -15.63 -39.57
N THR A 17 20.47 -15.38 -38.56
CA THR A 17 20.11 -15.66 -37.16
C THR A 17 19.17 -14.56 -36.66
N LEU A 18 17.89 -14.91 -36.48
CA LEU A 18 16.93 -14.08 -35.74
C LEU A 18 17.31 -14.10 -34.27
N ALA A 19 17.86 -13.00 -33.75
CA ALA A 19 18.03 -12.81 -32.33
C ALA A 19 16.67 -12.46 -31.73
N ALA A 20 16.05 -13.39 -31.04
CA ALA A 20 14.88 -13.14 -30.21
C ALA A 20 15.31 -12.30 -28.99
N ALA A 21 14.96 -11.01 -28.98
CA ALA A 21 15.11 -10.17 -27.83
C ALA A 21 14.07 -10.63 -26.78
N CYS A 22 14.51 -11.41 -25.78
CA CYS A 22 13.74 -11.66 -24.58
C CYS A 22 13.64 -10.34 -23.80
N GLY A 23 12.53 -9.62 -23.96
CA GLY A 23 12.18 -8.50 -23.13
C GLY A 23 11.94 -9.00 -21.69
N SER A 24 12.89 -8.75 -20.80
CA SER A 24 12.69 -8.96 -19.36
C SER A 24 11.68 -7.92 -18.87
N SER A 25 10.41 -8.30 -18.80
CA SER A 25 9.41 -7.54 -18.06
C SER A 25 9.75 -7.70 -16.58
N THR A 26 10.35 -6.67 -15.98
CA THR A 26 10.43 -6.55 -14.53
C THR A 26 9.00 -6.61 -13.96
N PRO A 27 8.70 -7.49 -13.01
CA PRO A 27 7.38 -7.50 -12.39
C PRO A 27 7.19 -6.12 -11.72
N VAL A 28 6.18 -5.39 -12.15
CA VAL A 28 5.68 -4.23 -11.39
C VAL A 28 5.18 -4.81 -10.08
N SER A 29 5.87 -4.50 -8.98
CA SER A 29 5.39 -4.83 -7.66
C SER A 29 4.05 -4.12 -7.47
N GLU A 30 2.94 -4.86 -7.50
CA GLU A 30 1.65 -4.33 -7.13
C GLU A 30 1.75 -3.84 -5.69
N ARG A 31 1.53 -2.54 -5.49
CA ARG A 31 1.46 -1.98 -4.15
C ARG A 31 0.23 -2.55 -3.45
N GLU A 32 0.40 -2.92 -2.19
CA GLU A 32 -0.73 -3.31 -1.35
C GLU A 32 -1.80 -2.19 -1.36
N PRO A 33 -3.10 -2.54 -1.46
CA PRO A 33 -4.18 -1.56 -1.47
C PRO A 33 -4.15 -0.61 -0.28
N VAL A 34 -3.81 -1.13 0.90
CA VAL A 34 -3.57 -0.38 2.13
C VAL A 34 -2.22 -0.81 2.68
N SER A 35 -1.28 0.10 2.78
CA SER A 35 0.06 -0.17 3.34
C SER A 35 0.29 0.59 4.63
N ARG A 36 1.06 0.00 5.54
CA ARG A 36 1.35 0.57 6.87
C ARG A 36 2.87 0.67 7.04
N THR A 37 3.32 1.83 7.51
CA THR A 37 4.73 2.06 7.86
C THR A 37 4.80 2.49 9.31
N ASP A 38 5.36 1.64 10.16
CA ASP A 38 5.57 1.98 11.56
C ASP A 38 6.68 3.02 11.67
N LEU A 39 6.39 4.12 12.38
CA LEU A 39 7.28 5.26 12.52
C LEU A 39 7.97 5.25 13.89
N GLN A 40 7.22 5.05 14.96
CA GLN A 40 7.74 5.00 16.32
C GLN A 40 6.79 4.26 17.27
N ARG A 41 7.35 3.75 18.36
CA ARG A 41 6.63 3.08 19.45
C ARG A 41 7.33 3.36 20.77
N HIS A 42 6.58 3.79 21.76
CA HIS A 42 7.10 4.12 23.08
C HIS A 42 6.15 3.70 24.19
N ASP A 43 6.71 3.19 25.27
CA ASP A 43 5.98 3.02 26.51
C ASP A 43 5.59 4.39 27.08
N LEU A 44 4.36 4.48 27.58
CA LEU A 44 3.91 5.68 28.27
C LEU A 44 4.29 5.63 29.76
N SER A 45 4.24 6.78 30.42
CA SER A 45 4.41 6.88 31.87
C SER A 45 3.29 6.20 32.67
N ILE A 46 2.17 5.88 32.00
CA ILE A 46 1.07 5.10 32.55
C ILE A 46 1.39 3.62 32.34
N PRO A 47 1.53 2.81 33.41
CA PRO A 47 1.83 1.39 33.31
C PRO A 47 0.84 0.64 32.40
N GLY A 48 1.35 -0.24 31.56
CA GLY A 48 0.55 -1.07 30.65
C GLY A 48 0.01 -0.36 29.40
N ARG A 49 0.39 0.89 29.17
CA ARG A 49 0.00 1.66 27.97
C ARG A 49 1.21 2.03 27.13
N GLU A 50 1.00 2.11 25.83
CA GLU A 50 2.00 2.54 24.86
C GLU A 50 1.40 3.47 23.80
N ALA A 51 2.25 4.25 23.17
CA ALA A 51 1.93 5.05 21.99
C ALA A 51 2.64 4.48 20.77
N LEU A 52 1.91 4.30 19.68
CA LEU A 52 2.43 3.94 18.38
C LEU A 52 2.07 5.02 17.38
N GLN A 53 2.99 5.32 16.46
CA GLN A 53 2.65 6.10 15.27
C GLN A 53 2.94 5.29 14.01
N THR A 54 1.95 5.28 13.12
CA THR A 54 1.99 4.56 11.85
C THR A 54 1.50 5.50 10.75
N ARG A 55 2.24 5.58 9.66
CA ARG A 55 1.69 6.14 8.42
C ARG A 55 0.92 5.04 7.70
N VAL A 56 -0.32 5.33 7.32
CA VAL A 56 -1.16 4.43 6.54
C VAL A 56 -1.43 5.07 5.19
N ASP A 57 -1.09 4.37 4.12
CA ASP A 57 -1.26 4.82 2.75
C ASP A 57 -2.34 3.96 2.07
N PHE A 58 -3.29 4.60 1.38
CA PHE A 58 -4.43 3.98 0.72
C PHE A 58 -4.37 4.25 -0.77
N GLN A 59 -4.33 3.21 -1.60
CA GLN A 59 -4.50 3.39 -3.03
C GLN A 59 -5.91 3.93 -3.35
N PRO A 60 -6.15 4.53 -4.53
CA PRO A 60 -7.48 4.97 -4.94
C PRO A 60 -8.52 3.86 -4.79
N GLY A 61 -9.62 4.15 -4.11
CA GLY A 61 -10.70 3.20 -3.83
C GLY A 61 -10.41 2.13 -2.77
N ALA A 62 -9.18 2.08 -2.24
CA ALA A 62 -8.80 1.10 -1.22
C ALA A 62 -9.59 1.31 0.08
N THR A 63 -9.85 0.21 0.77
CA THR A 63 -10.62 0.19 2.03
C THR A 63 -9.86 -0.62 3.08
N ALA A 64 -9.61 -0.03 4.25
CA ALA A 64 -9.30 -0.79 5.45
C ALA A 64 -10.60 -1.39 6.00
N ALA A 65 -10.64 -2.71 6.09
CA ALA A 65 -11.81 -3.45 6.57
C ALA A 65 -12.20 -3.03 7.99
N ARG A 66 -13.48 -3.24 8.32
CA ARG A 66 -14.01 -2.89 9.63
C ARG A 66 -13.25 -3.57 10.75
N HIS A 67 -12.70 -2.76 11.66
CA HIS A 67 -11.82 -3.19 12.75
C HIS A 67 -11.92 -2.23 13.95
N LYS A 68 -11.25 -2.60 15.03
CA LYS A 68 -11.11 -1.78 16.24
C LYS A 68 -9.71 -1.92 16.84
N HIS A 69 -9.37 -1.01 17.75
CA HIS A 69 -8.10 -0.99 18.48
C HIS A 69 -8.30 -1.12 19.98
N PRO A 70 -7.33 -1.68 20.73
CA PRO A 70 -7.39 -1.80 22.20
C PRO A 70 -7.04 -0.48 22.91
N GLY A 71 -7.47 0.64 22.37
CA GLY A 71 -7.24 1.99 22.83
C GLY A 71 -7.69 3.01 21.80
N GLU A 72 -7.36 4.26 22.05
CA GLU A 72 -7.73 5.40 21.22
C GLU A 72 -6.85 5.48 19.98
N GLU A 73 -7.44 5.97 18.87
CA GLU A 73 -6.72 6.34 17.65
C GLU A 73 -6.95 7.81 17.34
N ILE A 74 -5.86 8.53 17.12
CA ILE A 74 -5.84 9.93 16.72
C ILE A 74 -5.27 10.00 15.31
N ILE A 75 -6.06 10.50 14.37
CA ILE A 75 -5.71 10.56 12.96
C ILE A 75 -5.43 12.00 12.56
N TYR A 76 -4.36 12.20 11.78
CA TYR A 76 -4.10 13.41 11.03
C TYR A 76 -3.99 13.04 9.55
N VAL A 77 -4.87 13.57 8.71
CA VAL A 77 -4.85 13.27 7.28
C VAL A 77 -3.70 14.03 6.62
N LEU A 78 -2.78 13.32 6.00
CA LEU A 78 -1.60 13.86 5.33
C LEU A 78 -1.90 14.22 3.87
N LYS A 79 -2.74 13.41 3.20
CA LYS A 79 -3.00 13.53 1.76
C LYS A 79 -4.34 12.89 1.39
N GLY A 80 -5.01 13.47 0.39
CA GLY A 80 -6.21 12.90 -0.21
C GLY A 80 -7.48 13.15 0.58
N THR A 81 -8.50 12.34 0.28
CA THR A 81 -9.82 12.38 0.93
C THR A 81 -10.20 10.99 1.39
N LEU A 82 -10.37 10.83 2.69
CA LEU A 82 -10.75 9.57 3.34
C LEU A 82 -12.16 9.68 3.90
N VAL A 83 -12.91 8.58 3.83
CA VAL A 83 -14.22 8.45 4.49
C VAL A 83 -14.12 7.39 5.56
N TYR A 84 -14.40 7.79 6.79
CA TYR A 84 -14.49 6.93 7.97
C TYR A 84 -15.95 6.63 8.28
N ASP A 85 -16.25 5.36 8.53
CA ASP A 85 -17.52 4.93 9.11
C ASP A 85 -17.23 4.44 10.53
N ILE A 86 -17.67 5.20 11.55
CA ILE A 86 -17.36 4.96 12.97
C ILE A 86 -18.66 4.65 13.71
N ASP A 87 -18.67 3.54 14.45
CA ASP A 87 -19.82 3.16 15.26
C ASP A 87 -20.19 4.26 16.26
N GLY A 88 -21.47 4.61 16.27
CA GLY A 88 -22.01 5.66 17.13
C GLY A 88 -21.74 7.10 16.66
N GLN A 89 -20.87 7.30 15.64
CA GLN A 89 -20.57 8.63 15.11
C GLN A 89 -21.00 8.80 13.64
N GLY A 90 -21.25 7.69 12.93
CA GLY A 90 -21.64 7.69 11.52
C GLY A 90 -20.46 7.90 10.57
N SER A 91 -20.79 8.29 9.35
CA SER A 91 -19.82 8.49 8.27
C SER A 91 -19.27 9.91 8.30
N GLN A 92 -17.93 10.04 8.25
CA GLN A 92 -17.21 11.32 8.27
C GLN A 92 -16.23 11.37 7.10
N SER A 93 -16.32 12.43 6.29
CA SER A 93 -15.35 12.70 5.23
C SER A 93 -14.29 13.66 5.74
N VAL A 94 -13.03 13.29 5.61
CA VAL A 94 -11.86 14.06 6.07
C VAL A 94 -10.86 14.21 4.93
N THR A 95 -10.21 15.38 4.88
CA THR A 95 -9.23 15.74 3.85
C THR A 95 -7.89 16.11 4.47
N ALA A 96 -6.87 16.27 3.63
CA ALA A 96 -5.53 16.67 4.09
C ALA A 96 -5.58 17.90 5.02
N GLY A 97 -5.01 17.76 6.21
CA GLY A 97 -5.02 18.75 7.30
C GLY A 97 -6.10 18.55 8.34
N ASP A 98 -7.11 17.71 8.07
CA ASP A 98 -8.16 17.38 9.05
C ASP A 98 -7.64 16.40 10.09
N VAL A 99 -8.30 16.41 11.25
CA VAL A 99 -8.07 15.49 12.37
C VAL A 99 -9.33 14.71 12.70
N LEU A 100 -9.16 13.48 13.17
CA LEU A 100 -10.25 12.61 13.58
C LEU A 100 -9.85 11.84 14.84
N PHE A 101 -10.83 11.53 15.69
CA PHE A 101 -10.64 10.74 16.89
C PHE A 101 -11.55 9.51 16.88
N VAL A 102 -10.96 8.34 17.03
CA VAL A 102 -11.68 7.08 17.19
C VAL A 102 -11.53 6.61 18.64
N PRO A 103 -12.65 6.50 19.41
CA PRO A 103 -12.58 6.01 20.78
C PRO A 103 -12.09 4.56 20.88
N ALA A 104 -11.54 4.21 22.04
CA ALA A 104 -11.11 2.85 22.33
C ALA A 104 -12.22 1.83 22.07
N GLU A 105 -11.84 0.65 21.56
CA GLU A 105 -12.74 -0.50 21.30
C GLU A 105 -13.89 -0.19 20.32
N THR A 106 -13.84 0.93 19.58
CA THR A 106 -14.88 1.33 18.64
C THR A 106 -14.60 0.78 17.24
N PHE A 107 -15.55 0.02 16.69
CA PHE A 107 -15.43 -0.47 15.32
C PHE A 107 -15.55 0.66 14.32
N HIS A 108 -14.65 0.67 13.36
CA HIS A 108 -14.64 1.61 12.25
C HIS A 108 -14.05 0.98 11.00
N SER A 109 -14.29 1.60 9.86
CA SER A 109 -13.64 1.33 8.58
C SER A 109 -13.23 2.64 7.93
N VAL A 110 -12.28 2.60 7.02
CA VAL A 110 -11.84 3.77 6.27
C VAL A 110 -11.68 3.44 4.80
N ARG A 111 -12.09 4.35 3.93
CA ARG A 111 -11.97 4.20 2.48
C ARG A 111 -11.40 5.47 1.86
N ASN A 112 -10.44 5.31 0.95
CA ASN A 112 -10.00 6.39 0.07
C ASN A 112 -11.04 6.61 -1.03
N VAL A 113 -11.64 7.79 -1.07
CA VAL A 113 -12.66 8.19 -2.06
C VAL A 113 -12.11 9.13 -3.12
N GLY A 114 -10.82 9.49 -3.03
CA GLY A 114 -10.12 10.30 -4.02
C GLY A 114 -9.60 9.47 -5.19
N ASP A 115 -9.22 10.17 -6.26
CA ASP A 115 -8.63 9.57 -7.47
C ASP A 115 -7.12 9.30 -7.32
N ASP A 116 -6.50 9.90 -6.30
CA ASP A 116 -5.09 9.74 -5.94
C ASP A 116 -4.93 8.95 -4.64
N GLU A 117 -3.68 8.56 -4.34
CA GLU A 117 -3.32 7.96 -3.05
C GLU A 117 -3.72 8.86 -1.89
N GLY A 118 -4.42 8.30 -0.91
CA GLY A 118 -4.69 8.92 0.37
C GLY A 118 -3.64 8.50 1.40
N SER A 119 -3.36 9.34 2.39
CA SER A 119 -2.40 9.03 3.45
C SER A 119 -2.79 9.69 4.76
N GLU A 120 -2.54 9.00 5.86
CA GLU A 120 -2.78 9.51 7.21
C GLU A 120 -1.63 9.16 8.16
N LEU A 121 -1.49 9.98 9.20
CA LEU A 121 -0.70 9.66 10.38
C LEU A 121 -1.67 9.20 11.47
N ALA A 122 -1.65 7.91 11.76
CA ALA A 122 -2.40 7.32 12.85
C ALA A 122 -1.53 7.26 14.11
N THR A 123 -2.03 7.81 15.22
CA THR A 123 -1.40 7.74 16.54
C THR A 123 -2.31 6.92 17.45
N TYR A 124 -1.83 5.77 17.88
CA TYR A 124 -2.55 4.87 18.78
C TYR A 124 -2.04 5.05 20.20
N VAL A 125 -2.97 5.17 21.16
CA VAL A 125 -2.69 5.13 22.59
C VAL A 125 -3.41 3.90 23.15
N VAL A 126 -2.69 2.79 23.27
CA VAL A 126 -3.30 1.45 23.40
C VAL A 126 -2.76 0.67 24.59
N ASP A 127 -3.49 -0.38 24.98
CA ASP A 127 -3.01 -1.36 25.94
C ASP A 127 -1.85 -2.17 25.32
N LYS A 128 -0.76 -2.30 26.07
CA LYS A 128 0.34 -3.19 25.71
C LYS A 128 -0.13 -4.66 25.69
N ASP A 129 0.59 -5.46 24.93
CA ASP A 129 0.37 -6.92 24.86
C ASP A 129 -0.99 -7.35 24.28
N LYS A 130 -1.76 -6.39 23.75
CA LYS A 130 -2.96 -6.68 22.97
C LYS A 130 -2.72 -6.51 21.47
N PRO A 131 -3.38 -7.30 20.60
CA PRO A 131 -3.33 -7.07 19.17
C PRO A 131 -3.80 -5.65 18.82
N LEU A 132 -2.97 -4.89 18.09
CA LEU A 132 -3.32 -3.52 17.72
C LEU A 132 -4.61 -3.46 16.89
N LEU A 133 -4.85 -4.45 16.05
CA LEU A 133 -5.99 -4.48 15.13
C LEU A 133 -6.81 -5.76 15.35
N VAL A 134 -8.11 -5.60 15.60
CA VAL A 134 -9.09 -6.69 15.74
C VAL A 134 -10.18 -6.49 14.70
N LEU A 135 -10.22 -7.40 13.71
CA LEU A 135 -11.23 -7.37 12.65
C LEU A 135 -12.62 -7.69 13.20
N ALA A 136 -13.65 -7.04 12.65
CA ALA A 136 -15.02 -7.46 12.86
C ALA A 136 -15.25 -8.86 12.23
N LYS A 137 -16.06 -9.67 12.90
CA LYS A 137 -16.46 -11.01 12.40
C LYS A 137 -17.63 -10.89 11.45
#